data_ef16127dbaff6c455270078e87b16a8f
#
_entry.id   ef16127dbaff6c455270078e87b16a8f
#
_cell.length_a   1.000
_cell.length_b   1.000
_cell.length_c   1.000
_cell.angle_alpha   90.00
_cell.angle_beta   90.00
_cell.angle_gamma   90.00
#
_symmetry.space_group_name_H-M   'P 1'
#
loop_
_entity.id
_entity.type
_entity.pdbx_description
1 polymer ?
#
loop_
_entity_poly.entity_id
_entity_poly.type
_entity_poly.pdbx_seq_one_letter_code
_entity_poly.pdbx_strand_id
1 'polypeptide(L)'
;MKERKKKYVALWQVMQRECRRLVSRPLYLFCMVIAPLFCYLFFTTLMDSGLPQNLPAGVVDMDDSSTSRNIVRNLDAFSQTGVVAHYSNVTDARIAVQEGKIYGFFYIPKGLSAEAQSQRQPKISFYTNYSYLIAGSLLFRDMKMMGELTAGSAARSVLYAKGATEDQAMGFLQPIVIDTHPLNNPWLNYSVYLCNTLIPGVLMLLIFMVTVYSIGVEIKDRTAREWLRMSNNSIYIALAGKLLPHTVVFFIMGIFYNVYLYGFLHFPCNSGIFPMIFATLCLVLASQCCGIVMIGTLPTLRLGLSFASLWGVISFSISGFSFPVMAMNPVLQALSNLFPLRHYFLIYVDQALNGYSMAYSWSNYMALLIFMMLPFSVVHRLKEALVYYKYIP
;
A
#
# COMPACT_ATOMS: atom_id res chain seq x y z
N MET A 1 -23.94 -7.34 -43.38
CA MET A 1 -24.48 -8.20 -42.29
C MET A 1 -23.73 -9.53 -42.13
N LYS A 2 -23.39 -10.26 -43.21
CA LYS A 2 -22.63 -11.53 -43.18
C LYS A 2 -21.21 -11.40 -42.59
N GLU A 3 -20.46 -10.34 -42.86
CA GLU A 3 -19.12 -10.13 -42.32
C GLU A 3 -19.11 -9.85 -40.80
N ARG A 4 -20.06 -9.07 -40.30
CA ARG A 4 -20.23 -8.86 -38.85
C ARG A 4 -20.51 -10.19 -38.14
N LYS A 5 -21.41 -11.02 -38.66
CA LYS A 5 -21.70 -12.35 -38.07
C LYS A 5 -20.44 -13.23 -38.02
N LYS A 6 -19.60 -13.22 -39.05
CA LYS A 6 -18.30 -13.96 -39.07
C LYS A 6 -17.35 -13.46 -37.95
N LYS A 7 -17.28 -12.16 -37.70
CA LYS A 7 -16.43 -11.59 -36.63
C LYS A 7 -16.90 -11.99 -35.23
N TYR A 8 -18.21 -11.97 -34.98
CA TYR A 8 -18.75 -12.41 -33.69
C TYR A 8 -18.54 -13.91 -33.44
N VAL A 9 -18.71 -14.75 -34.46
CA VAL A 9 -18.47 -16.19 -34.36
C VAL A 9 -17.01 -16.47 -34.05
N ALA A 10 -16.08 -15.79 -34.75
CA ALA A 10 -14.64 -15.91 -34.48
C ALA A 10 -14.27 -15.47 -33.05
N LEU A 11 -14.79 -14.33 -32.59
CA LEU A 11 -14.61 -13.85 -31.21
C LEU A 11 -15.06 -14.90 -30.20
N TRP A 12 -16.26 -15.45 -30.39
CA TRP A 12 -16.84 -16.47 -29.51
C TRP A 12 -16.01 -17.76 -29.47
N GLN A 13 -15.53 -18.23 -30.62
CA GLN A 13 -14.67 -19.42 -30.71
C GLN A 13 -13.35 -19.24 -29.95
N VAL A 14 -12.70 -18.08 -30.10
CA VAL A 14 -11.47 -17.76 -29.36
C VAL A 14 -11.74 -17.70 -27.87
N MET A 15 -12.85 -17.07 -27.49
CA MET A 15 -13.24 -16.94 -26.07
C MET A 15 -13.54 -18.31 -25.43
N GLN A 16 -14.26 -19.21 -26.13
CA GLN A 16 -14.50 -20.57 -25.64
C GLN A 16 -13.20 -21.39 -25.49
N ARG A 17 -12.27 -21.26 -26.46
CA ARG A 17 -10.94 -21.87 -26.36
C ARG A 17 -10.21 -21.40 -25.14
N GLU A 18 -10.24 -20.10 -24.86
CA GLU A 18 -9.54 -19.52 -23.70
C GLU A 18 -10.21 -19.91 -22.37
N CYS A 19 -11.52 -19.91 -22.28
CA CYS A 19 -12.24 -20.39 -21.09
C CYS A 19 -11.88 -21.85 -20.75
N ARG A 20 -11.78 -22.71 -21.76
CA ARG A 20 -11.31 -24.10 -21.54
C ARG A 20 -9.87 -24.15 -21.00
N ARG A 21 -8.98 -23.28 -21.50
CA ARG A 21 -7.60 -23.17 -21.02
C ARG A 21 -7.51 -22.67 -19.59
N LEU A 22 -8.35 -21.69 -19.22
CA LEU A 22 -8.42 -21.16 -17.86
C LEU A 22 -8.76 -22.26 -16.85
N VAL A 23 -9.72 -23.12 -17.20
CA VAL A 23 -10.15 -24.23 -16.34
C VAL A 23 -9.15 -25.39 -16.34
N SER A 24 -8.51 -25.69 -17.48
CA SER A 24 -7.63 -26.85 -17.61
C SER A 24 -6.21 -26.66 -17.07
N ARG A 25 -5.75 -25.42 -16.89
CA ARG A 25 -4.39 -25.11 -16.43
C ARG A 25 -4.42 -24.51 -15.02
N PRO A 26 -3.91 -25.23 -13.99
CA PRO A 26 -3.99 -24.78 -12.60
C PRO A 26 -3.26 -23.46 -12.34
N LEU A 27 -2.29 -23.08 -13.18
CA LEU A 27 -1.58 -21.81 -13.07
C LEU A 27 -2.51 -20.61 -13.19
N TYR A 28 -3.52 -20.66 -14.09
CA TYR A 28 -4.48 -19.57 -14.22
C TYR A 28 -5.36 -19.45 -12.97
N LEU A 29 -5.88 -20.57 -12.47
CA LEU A 29 -6.66 -20.57 -11.23
C LEU A 29 -5.84 -20.00 -10.07
N PHE A 30 -4.58 -20.42 -9.96
CA PHE A 30 -3.68 -19.91 -8.93
C PHE A 30 -3.47 -18.40 -9.06
N CYS A 31 -3.02 -17.90 -10.22
CA CYS A 31 -2.65 -16.49 -10.40
C CYS A 31 -3.86 -15.53 -10.45
N MET A 32 -5.04 -16.01 -10.91
CA MET A 32 -6.20 -15.14 -11.11
C MET A 32 -7.17 -15.14 -9.93
N VAL A 33 -7.18 -16.21 -9.12
CA VAL A 33 -8.14 -16.38 -8.02
C VAL A 33 -7.44 -16.59 -6.69
N ILE A 34 -6.62 -17.66 -6.57
CA ILE A 34 -6.05 -18.05 -5.27
C ILE A 34 -5.07 -16.98 -4.77
N ALA A 35 -4.12 -16.53 -5.60
CA ALA A 35 -3.13 -15.55 -5.19
C ALA A 35 -3.74 -14.18 -4.85
N PRO A 36 -4.68 -13.59 -5.63
CA PRO A 36 -5.38 -12.39 -5.20
C PRO A 36 -6.13 -12.56 -3.87
N LEU A 37 -6.92 -13.62 -3.71
CA LEU A 37 -7.64 -13.88 -2.46
C LEU A 37 -6.70 -14.03 -1.27
N PHE A 38 -5.62 -14.77 -1.44
CA PHE A 38 -4.59 -14.90 -0.41
C PHE A 38 -4.03 -13.52 -0.03
N CYS A 39 -3.68 -12.69 -1.02
CA CYS A 39 -3.16 -11.34 -0.75
C CYS A 39 -4.19 -10.46 -0.03
N TYR A 40 -5.48 -10.55 -0.40
CA TYR A 40 -6.52 -9.77 0.26
C TYR A 40 -6.63 -10.12 1.75
N LEU A 41 -6.70 -11.40 2.07
CA LEU A 41 -6.77 -11.87 3.45
C LEU A 41 -5.46 -11.59 4.19
N PHE A 42 -4.32 -11.86 3.56
CA PHE A 42 -3.01 -11.69 4.18
C PHE A 42 -2.74 -10.24 4.59
N PHE A 43 -2.90 -9.27 3.67
CA PHE A 43 -2.60 -7.87 4.00
C PHE A 43 -3.60 -7.28 4.99
N THR A 44 -4.88 -7.63 4.90
CA THR A 44 -5.89 -7.12 5.83
C THR A 44 -5.73 -7.71 7.23
N THR A 45 -5.41 -9.00 7.37
CA THR A 45 -5.14 -9.61 8.67
C THR A 45 -3.80 -9.18 9.25
N LEU A 46 -2.74 -9.03 8.41
CA LEU A 46 -1.44 -8.54 8.87
C LEU A 46 -1.52 -7.15 9.50
N MET A 47 -2.43 -6.32 9.01
CA MET A 47 -2.56 -4.91 9.42
C MET A 47 -3.87 -4.64 10.19
N ASP A 48 -4.50 -5.66 10.76
CA ASP A 48 -5.82 -5.57 11.40
C ASP A 48 -5.83 -4.56 12.56
N SER A 49 -4.77 -4.52 13.36
CA SER A 49 -4.61 -3.55 14.45
C SER A 49 -4.47 -2.08 14.01
N GLY A 50 -4.36 -1.83 12.70
CA GLY A 50 -4.13 -0.51 12.14
C GLY A 50 -2.70 -0.02 12.32
N LEU A 51 -2.28 0.31 13.53
CA LEU A 51 -0.88 0.60 13.89
C LEU A 51 -0.31 -0.56 14.72
N PRO A 52 1.01 -0.84 14.63
CA PRO A 52 1.68 -1.76 15.54
C PRO A 52 1.43 -1.36 16.98
N GLN A 53 1.01 -2.31 17.79
CA GLN A 53 0.70 -2.12 19.22
C GLN A 53 1.73 -2.87 20.08
N ASN A 54 1.88 -2.43 21.35
CA ASN A 54 2.74 -3.07 22.34
C ASN A 54 4.18 -3.28 21.83
N LEU A 55 4.75 -2.27 21.15
CA LEU A 55 6.14 -2.32 20.70
C LEU A 55 7.06 -2.44 21.93
N PRO A 56 7.95 -3.45 21.98
CA PRO A 56 8.79 -3.70 23.13
C PRO A 56 9.73 -2.51 23.39
N ALA A 57 9.56 -1.91 24.57
CA ALA A 57 10.37 -0.83 25.10
C ALA A 57 10.96 -1.21 26.45
N GLY A 58 12.10 -0.64 26.78
CA GLY A 58 12.74 -0.78 28.08
C GLY A 58 12.62 0.47 28.94
N VAL A 59 12.83 0.33 30.21
CA VAL A 59 12.95 1.45 31.16
C VAL A 59 14.22 1.29 31.98
N VAL A 60 14.94 2.40 32.16
CA VAL A 60 16.04 2.55 33.11
C VAL A 60 15.60 3.58 34.13
N ASP A 61 15.06 3.12 35.28
CA ASP A 61 14.63 3.98 36.37
C ASP A 61 15.71 3.99 37.45
N MET A 62 16.37 5.16 37.64
CA MET A 62 17.40 5.38 38.64
C MET A 62 16.85 6.17 39.84
N ASP A 63 15.59 6.66 39.76
CA ASP A 63 14.97 7.47 40.81
C ASP A 63 14.21 6.60 41.80
N ASP A 64 13.59 5.52 41.31
CA ASP A 64 12.77 4.55 42.07
C ASP A 64 11.77 5.23 43.04
N SER A 65 11.23 6.36 42.66
CA SER A 65 10.26 7.14 43.42
C SER A 65 8.82 6.75 43.05
N SER A 66 7.84 7.26 43.80
CA SER A 66 6.43 7.15 43.42
C SER A 66 6.13 7.86 42.11
N THR A 67 6.83 8.94 41.84
CA THR A 67 6.71 9.72 40.60
C THR A 67 7.27 8.93 39.40
N SER A 68 8.47 8.36 39.53
CA SER A 68 9.06 7.56 38.43
C SER A 68 8.21 6.32 38.11
N ARG A 69 7.71 5.61 39.11
CA ARG A 69 6.79 4.48 38.91
C ARG A 69 5.50 4.89 38.20
N ASN A 70 4.95 6.08 38.48
CA ASN A 70 3.77 6.60 37.80
C ASN A 70 4.10 6.92 36.32
N ILE A 71 5.27 7.50 36.04
CA ILE A 71 5.73 7.76 34.67
C ILE A 71 5.81 6.45 33.86
N VAL A 72 6.43 5.43 34.45
CA VAL A 72 6.57 4.12 33.81
C VAL A 72 5.19 3.49 33.55
N ARG A 73 4.29 3.52 34.50
CA ARG A 73 2.93 3.00 34.36
C ARG A 73 2.15 3.71 33.24
N ASN A 74 2.26 5.04 33.22
CA ASN A 74 1.60 5.84 32.20
C ASN A 74 2.23 5.62 30.80
N LEU A 75 3.55 5.39 30.70
CA LEU A 75 4.22 5.03 29.46
C LEU A 75 3.74 3.67 28.95
N ASP A 76 3.59 2.69 29.81
CA ASP A 76 3.07 1.35 29.48
C ASP A 76 1.58 1.38 29.10
N ALA A 77 0.86 2.41 29.46
CA ALA A 77 -0.56 2.59 29.10
C ALA A 77 -0.76 3.14 27.67
N PHE A 78 0.30 3.57 26.97
CA PHE A 78 0.18 3.95 25.57
C PHE A 78 -0.03 2.71 24.69
N SER A 79 -0.93 2.81 23.73
CA SER A 79 -1.31 1.67 22.88
C SER A 79 -0.17 1.13 22.02
N GLN A 80 0.81 1.97 21.63
CA GLN A 80 1.93 1.54 20.80
C GLN A 80 3.15 1.09 21.60
N THR A 81 3.25 1.48 22.89
CA THR A 81 4.41 1.18 23.74
C THR A 81 4.08 0.07 24.73
N GLY A 82 4.87 -0.99 24.76
CA GLY A 82 4.81 -2.02 25.80
C GLY A 82 6.12 -2.05 26.58
N VAL A 83 6.09 -1.75 27.90
CA VAL A 83 7.28 -1.82 28.76
C VAL A 83 7.53 -3.28 29.13
N VAL A 84 8.46 -3.93 28.44
CA VAL A 84 8.74 -5.37 28.60
C VAL A 84 9.89 -5.65 29.56
N ALA A 85 10.75 -4.67 29.86
CA ALA A 85 11.94 -4.87 30.69
C ALA A 85 12.36 -3.62 31.44
N HIS A 86 12.87 -3.83 32.68
CA HIS A 86 13.56 -2.82 33.48
C HIS A 86 15.06 -3.14 33.48
N TYR A 87 15.88 -2.14 33.19
CA TYR A 87 17.33 -2.27 33.16
C TYR A 87 17.97 -1.47 34.28
N SER A 88 19.04 -2.00 34.86
CA SER A 88 19.75 -1.35 35.95
C SER A 88 20.62 -0.17 35.51
N ASN A 89 20.99 -0.11 34.25
CA ASN A 89 21.81 0.95 33.67
C ASN A 89 21.55 1.16 32.18
N VAL A 90 22.01 2.29 31.67
CA VAL A 90 21.85 2.68 30.25
C VAL A 90 22.62 1.74 29.29
N THR A 91 23.74 1.16 29.75
CA THR A 91 24.57 0.27 28.91
C THR A 91 23.83 -1.02 28.60
N ASP A 92 23.22 -1.64 29.60
CA ASP A 92 22.44 -2.88 29.40
C ASP A 92 21.22 -2.64 28.50
N ALA A 93 20.53 -1.52 28.69
CA ALA A 93 19.43 -1.14 27.82
C ALA A 93 19.87 -0.92 26.37
N ARG A 94 21.03 -0.28 26.14
CA ARG A 94 21.62 -0.11 24.79
C ARG A 94 21.99 -1.43 24.15
N ILE A 95 22.56 -2.37 24.91
CA ILE A 95 22.87 -3.71 24.43
C ILE A 95 21.57 -4.41 24.00
N ALA A 96 20.49 -4.31 24.81
CA ALA A 96 19.21 -4.90 24.45
C ALA A 96 18.60 -4.29 23.16
N VAL A 97 18.81 -3.00 22.89
CA VAL A 97 18.43 -2.38 21.60
C VAL A 97 19.29 -2.94 20.46
N GLN A 98 20.59 -3.11 20.66
CA GLN A 98 21.49 -3.68 19.65
C GLN A 98 21.19 -5.14 19.34
N GLU A 99 20.78 -5.91 20.35
CA GLU A 99 20.35 -7.31 20.20
C GLU A 99 18.92 -7.45 19.61
N GLY A 100 18.20 -6.32 19.40
CA GLY A 100 16.85 -6.31 18.88
C GLY A 100 15.77 -6.81 19.86
N LYS A 101 16.06 -6.88 21.15
CA LYS A 101 15.10 -7.27 22.20
C LYS A 101 14.06 -6.18 22.46
N ILE A 102 14.46 -4.91 22.32
CA ILE A 102 13.62 -3.73 22.46
C ILE A 102 13.91 -2.73 21.34
N TYR A 103 12.93 -1.93 20.98
CA TYR A 103 13.09 -0.88 19.94
C TYR A 103 13.53 0.48 20.52
N GLY A 104 13.47 0.63 21.84
CA GLY A 104 13.90 1.84 22.51
C GLY A 104 13.79 1.72 24.02
N PHE A 105 14.30 2.71 24.75
CA PHE A 105 14.15 2.76 26.20
C PHE A 105 14.04 4.18 26.73
N PHE A 106 13.37 4.31 27.86
CA PHE A 106 13.14 5.55 28.57
C PHE A 106 14.05 5.58 29.82
N TYR A 107 14.80 6.68 29.99
CA TYR A 107 15.74 6.85 31.10
C TYR A 107 15.29 7.92 32.05
N ILE A 108 15.10 7.55 33.32
CA ILE A 108 14.74 8.41 34.42
C ILE A 108 15.96 8.55 35.32
N PRO A 109 16.56 9.76 35.45
CA PRO A 109 17.77 9.96 36.23
C PRO A 109 17.46 9.93 37.73
N LYS A 110 18.47 9.63 38.50
CA LYS A 110 18.41 9.68 39.98
C LYS A 110 18.10 11.10 40.46
N GLY A 111 17.18 11.23 41.43
CA GLY A 111 16.81 12.51 42.00
C GLY A 111 15.82 13.32 41.19
N LEU A 112 15.20 12.76 40.15
CA LEU A 112 14.20 13.44 39.31
C LEU A 112 13.12 14.14 40.13
N SER A 113 12.52 13.42 41.12
CA SER A 113 11.43 13.93 41.93
C SER A 113 11.87 15.07 42.83
N ALA A 114 13.03 14.95 43.46
CA ALA A 114 13.57 15.97 44.38
C ALA A 114 13.99 17.24 43.60
N GLU A 115 14.62 17.09 42.45
CA GLU A 115 15.02 18.22 41.60
C GLU A 115 13.83 18.95 41.02
N ALA A 116 12.80 18.24 40.58
CA ALA A 116 11.58 18.85 40.08
C ALA A 116 10.87 19.69 41.15
N GLN A 117 10.80 19.20 42.40
CA GLN A 117 10.23 19.95 43.53
C GLN A 117 11.07 21.18 43.92
N SER A 118 12.40 21.07 43.75
CA SER A 118 13.35 22.17 44.05
C SER A 118 13.45 23.20 42.93
N GLN A 119 12.59 23.16 41.93
CA GLN A 119 12.57 24.03 40.74
C GLN A 119 13.90 23.94 39.89
N ARG A 120 14.61 22.85 40.02
CA ARG A 120 15.70 22.50 39.11
C ARG A 120 15.09 21.82 37.87
N GLN A 121 15.83 21.81 36.80
CA GLN A 121 15.40 21.19 35.54
C GLN A 121 16.05 19.81 35.34
N PRO A 122 15.51 18.73 35.93
CA PRO A 122 16.03 17.39 35.68
C PRO A 122 15.83 17.02 34.22
N LYS A 123 16.73 16.19 33.65
CA LYS A 123 16.68 15.78 32.27
C LYS A 123 16.19 14.34 32.17
N ILE A 124 15.00 14.14 31.65
CA ILE A 124 14.56 12.82 31.18
C ILE A 124 15.11 12.60 29.77
N SER A 125 15.60 11.41 29.50
CA SER A 125 16.13 11.04 28.18
C SER A 125 15.42 9.78 27.66
N PHE A 126 15.27 9.69 26.36
CA PHE A 126 14.77 8.47 25.74
C PHE A 126 15.57 8.19 24.45
N TYR A 127 15.70 6.90 24.16
CA TYR A 127 16.48 6.41 23.04
C TYR A 127 15.62 5.48 22.20
N THR A 128 15.54 5.73 20.90
CA THR A 128 14.73 4.95 19.95
C THR A 128 15.57 4.48 18.78
N ASN A 129 15.32 3.27 18.32
CA ASN A 129 16.02 2.66 17.19
C ASN A 129 15.33 3.00 15.88
N TYR A 130 15.87 3.94 15.13
CA TYR A 130 15.37 4.33 13.81
C TYR A 130 15.80 3.43 12.66
N SER A 131 16.54 2.35 12.91
CA SER A 131 16.74 1.31 11.90
C SER A 131 15.41 0.66 11.50
N TYR A 132 14.45 0.66 12.42
CA TYR A 132 13.06 0.28 12.18
C TYR A 132 12.19 1.55 12.20
N LEU A 133 12.07 2.22 11.03
CA LEU A 133 11.47 3.56 10.92
C LEU A 133 10.10 3.68 11.59
N ILE A 134 9.21 2.72 11.37
CA ILE A 134 7.83 2.75 11.92
C ILE A 134 7.88 2.56 13.44
N ALA A 135 8.51 1.49 13.93
CA ALA A 135 8.60 1.22 15.35
C ALA A 135 9.31 2.35 16.11
N GLY A 136 10.45 2.84 15.56
CA GLY A 136 11.20 3.94 16.13
C GLY A 136 10.40 5.24 16.20
N SER A 137 9.64 5.58 15.15
CA SER A 137 8.85 6.82 15.12
C SER A 137 7.63 6.76 16.04
N LEU A 138 6.97 5.61 16.17
CA LEU A 138 5.85 5.43 17.09
C LEU A 138 6.30 5.52 18.55
N LEU A 139 7.37 4.80 18.92
CA LEU A 139 7.95 4.89 20.25
C LEU A 139 8.47 6.30 20.57
N PHE A 140 9.11 6.96 19.61
CA PHE A 140 9.55 8.35 19.77
C PHE A 140 8.38 9.27 20.11
N ARG A 141 7.26 9.15 19.39
CA ARG A 141 6.06 9.94 19.65
C ARG A 141 5.53 9.73 21.06
N ASP A 142 5.38 8.47 21.49
CA ASP A 142 4.84 8.13 22.80
C ASP A 142 5.77 8.55 23.92
N MET A 143 7.08 8.29 23.78
CA MET A 143 8.10 8.70 24.76
C MET A 143 8.22 10.22 24.89
N LYS A 144 8.13 10.94 23.76
CA LYS A 144 8.12 12.40 23.74
C LYS A 144 6.88 12.93 24.44
N MET A 145 5.70 12.41 24.11
CA MET A 145 4.44 12.79 24.75
C MET A 145 4.47 12.51 26.27
N MET A 146 5.02 11.36 26.69
CA MET A 146 5.19 11.06 28.12
C MET A 146 6.13 12.06 28.79
N GLY A 147 7.22 12.44 28.15
CA GLY A 147 8.14 13.46 28.67
C GLY A 147 7.44 14.83 28.82
N GLU A 148 6.66 15.25 27.85
CA GLU A 148 5.89 16.50 27.87
C GLU A 148 4.81 16.48 28.96
N LEU A 149 4.06 15.40 29.11
CA LEU A 149 3.07 15.22 30.17
C LEU A 149 3.71 15.23 31.57
N THR A 150 4.88 14.60 31.71
CA THR A 150 5.64 14.61 32.97
C THR A 150 6.09 16.03 33.32
N ALA A 151 6.65 16.76 32.37
CA ALA A 151 7.09 18.14 32.54
C ALA A 151 5.88 19.05 32.91
N GLY A 152 4.77 18.91 32.19
CA GLY A 152 3.53 19.65 32.47
C GLY A 152 2.97 19.35 33.84
N SER A 153 2.92 18.09 34.27
CA SER A 153 2.42 17.72 35.59
C SER A 153 3.30 18.25 36.74
N ALA A 154 4.63 18.20 36.56
CA ALA A 154 5.56 18.78 37.54
C ALA A 154 5.41 20.29 37.63
N ALA A 155 5.33 21.01 36.51
CA ALA A 155 5.13 22.45 36.48
C ALA A 155 3.78 22.86 37.09
N ARG A 156 2.69 22.10 36.82
CA ARG A 156 1.37 22.29 37.42
C ARG A 156 1.43 22.15 38.95
N SER A 157 2.11 21.13 39.44
CA SER A 157 2.29 20.93 40.89
C SER A 157 3.03 22.09 41.56
N VAL A 158 4.05 22.64 40.91
CA VAL A 158 4.79 23.83 41.38
C VAL A 158 3.90 25.07 41.39
N LEU A 159 3.08 25.29 40.40
CA LEU A 159 2.15 26.43 40.32
C LEU A 159 1.10 26.35 41.41
N TYR A 160 0.54 25.18 41.70
CA TYR A 160 -0.40 24.98 42.79
C TYR A 160 0.24 25.22 44.14
N ALA A 161 1.48 24.74 44.35
CA ALA A 161 2.21 25.01 45.57
C ALA A 161 2.47 26.52 45.82
N LYS A 162 2.47 27.33 44.75
CA LYS A 162 2.56 28.79 44.78
C LYS A 162 1.20 29.49 44.90
N GLY A 163 0.10 28.73 45.01
CA GLY A 163 -1.25 29.28 45.19
C GLY A 163 -1.96 29.66 43.88
N ALA A 164 -1.47 29.23 42.71
CA ALA A 164 -2.17 29.46 41.47
C ALA A 164 -3.48 28.66 41.41
N THR A 165 -4.51 29.27 40.84
CA THR A 165 -5.77 28.56 40.50
C THR A 165 -5.58 27.69 39.28
N GLU A 166 -6.55 26.77 39.03
CA GLU A 166 -6.54 25.89 37.85
C GLU A 166 -6.40 26.68 36.55
N ASP A 167 -7.23 27.70 36.38
CA ASP A 167 -7.24 28.54 35.17
C ASP A 167 -5.91 29.28 34.96
N GLN A 168 -5.32 29.78 36.04
CA GLN A 168 -4.01 30.43 36.01
C GLN A 168 -2.91 29.42 35.65
N ALA A 169 -2.93 28.24 36.26
CA ALA A 169 -1.97 27.19 35.96
C ALA A 169 -2.07 26.72 34.51
N MET A 170 -3.28 26.51 34.02
CA MET A 170 -3.51 26.12 32.60
C MET A 170 -3.10 27.22 31.63
N GLY A 171 -3.38 28.49 31.93
CA GLY A 171 -2.93 29.62 31.13
C GLY A 171 -1.39 29.75 31.02
N PHE A 172 -0.66 29.37 32.08
CA PHE A 172 0.80 29.31 32.05
C PHE A 172 1.34 28.09 31.32
N LEU A 173 0.72 26.93 31.46
CA LEU A 173 1.17 25.68 30.85
C LEU A 173 0.84 25.61 29.37
N GLN A 174 -0.31 26.11 29.01
CA GLN A 174 -0.81 26.13 27.61
C GLN A 174 -1.33 27.53 27.24
N PRO A 175 -0.43 28.51 27.04
CA PRO A 175 -0.86 29.88 26.68
C PRO A 175 -1.56 29.93 25.32
N ILE A 176 -1.36 28.92 24.49
CA ILE A 176 -2.03 28.74 23.19
C ILE A 176 -2.59 27.31 23.16
N VAL A 177 -3.90 27.20 22.99
CA VAL A 177 -4.56 25.91 22.79
C VAL A 177 -4.38 25.50 21.33
N ILE A 178 -3.80 24.32 21.11
CA ILE A 178 -3.62 23.77 19.78
C ILE A 178 -4.85 22.91 19.46
N ASP A 179 -5.62 23.33 18.46
CA ASP A 179 -6.73 22.55 17.91
C ASP A 179 -6.28 21.84 16.64
N THR A 180 -6.43 20.50 16.58
CA THR A 180 -5.93 19.67 15.49
C THR A 180 -7.05 18.87 14.83
N HIS A 181 -7.18 19.01 13.52
CA HIS A 181 -8.19 18.32 12.72
C HIS A 181 -7.51 17.41 11.68
N PRO A 182 -7.12 16.18 12.02
CA PRO A 182 -6.58 15.26 11.04
C PRO A 182 -7.67 14.86 10.03
N LEU A 183 -7.33 14.97 8.72
CA LEU A 183 -8.26 14.69 7.63
C LEU A 183 -8.10 13.23 7.13
N ASN A 184 -9.21 12.67 6.65
CA ASN A 184 -9.30 11.41 5.91
C ASN A 184 -8.94 10.11 6.64
N ASN A 185 -7.88 10.10 7.44
CA ASN A 185 -7.46 8.96 8.25
C ASN A 185 -7.06 9.43 9.66
N PRO A 186 -8.01 9.93 10.46
CA PRO A 186 -7.73 10.56 11.78
C PRO A 186 -7.09 9.57 12.76
N TRP A 187 -7.36 8.29 12.62
CA TRP A 187 -6.82 7.23 13.47
C TRP A 187 -5.42 6.77 13.05
N LEU A 188 -4.84 7.37 11.98
CA LEU A 188 -3.59 6.93 11.37
C LEU A 188 -3.56 5.42 11.09
N ASN A 189 -4.69 4.87 10.67
CA ASN A 189 -4.83 3.45 10.40
C ASN A 189 -3.96 3.05 9.20
N TYR A 190 -2.93 2.26 9.48
CA TYR A 190 -1.95 1.82 8.49
C TYR A 190 -2.54 0.82 7.50
N SER A 191 -3.55 0.03 7.94
CA SER A 191 -4.28 -0.88 7.08
C SER A 191 -5.05 -0.13 5.98
N VAL A 192 -5.77 0.94 6.35
CA VAL A 192 -6.48 1.81 5.39
C VAL A 192 -5.51 2.43 4.39
N TYR A 193 -4.34 2.86 4.85
CA TYR A 193 -3.32 3.47 4.01
C TYR A 193 -2.69 2.49 3.01
N LEU A 194 -2.26 1.32 3.46
CA LEU A 194 -1.51 0.38 2.63
C LEU A 194 -2.39 -0.58 1.83
N CYS A 195 -3.45 -1.15 2.41
CA CYS A 195 -4.26 -2.15 1.71
C CYS A 195 -4.87 -1.59 0.42
N ASN A 196 -5.32 -0.32 0.45
CA ASN A 196 -5.90 0.34 -0.72
C ASN A 196 -4.92 0.61 -1.87
N THR A 197 -3.62 0.36 -1.66
CA THR A 197 -2.59 0.53 -2.70
C THR A 197 -1.86 -0.77 -2.99
N LEU A 198 -1.46 -1.51 -1.95
CA LEU A 198 -0.74 -2.77 -2.13
C LEU A 198 -1.60 -3.82 -2.84
N ILE A 199 -2.86 -3.97 -2.43
CA ILE A 199 -3.74 -4.99 -3.00
C ILE A 199 -4.04 -4.74 -4.49
N PRO A 200 -4.48 -3.52 -4.91
CA PRO A 200 -4.61 -3.21 -6.33
C PRO A 200 -3.30 -3.32 -7.11
N GLY A 201 -2.18 -2.98 -6.47
CA GLY A 201 -0.86 -3.12 -7.07
C GLY A 201 -0.48 -4.57 -7.34
N VAL A 202 -0.74 -5.49 -6.39
CA VAL A 202 -0.54 -6.93 -6.60
C VAL A 202 -1.48 -7.46 -7.69
N LEU A 203 -2.75 -7.04 -7.68
CA LEU A 203 -3.69 -7.40 -8.73
C LEU A 203 -3.19 -6.96 -10.11
N MET A 204 -2.71 -5.71 -10.23
CA MET A 204 -2.10 -5.18 -11.46
C MET A 204 -0.89 -6.02 -11.90
N LEU A 205 0.01 -6.36 -10.98
CA LEU A 205 1.18 -7.20 -11.27
C LEU A 205 0.76 -8.58 -11.81
N LEU A 206 -0.22 -9.22 -11.17
CA LEU A 206 -0.75 -10.50 -11.63
C LEU A 206 -1.40 -10.40 -13.01
N ILE A 207 -2.11 -9.30 -13.29
CA ILE A 207 -2.69 -9.02 -14.61
C ILE A 207 -1.59 -8.89 -15.67
N PHE A 208 -0.50 -8.15 -15.40
CA PHE A 208 0.65 -8.06 -16.30
C PHE A 208 1.20 -9.44 -16.60
N MET A 209 1.51 -10.22 -15.56
CA MET A 209 2.12 -11.53 -15.70
C MET A 209 1.22 -12.53 -16.46
N VAL A 210 -0.07 -12.59 -16.09
CA VAL A 210 -1.03 -13.49 -16.76
C VAL A 210 -1.26 -13.11 -18.21
N THR A 211 -1.34 -11.80 -18.51
CA THR A 211 -1.50 -11.33 -19.89
C THR A 211 -0.29 -11.69 -20.74
N VAL A 212 0.91 -11.38 -20.24
CA VAL A 212 2.17 -11.74 -20.92
C VAL A 212 2.31 -13.26 -21.08
N TYR A 213 2.01 -14.02 -20.03
CA TYR A 213 2.06 -15.48 -20.05
C TYR A 213 1.08 -16.06 -21.06
N SER A 214 -0.18 -15.62 -21.06
CA SER A 214 -1.22 -16.17 -21.92
C SER A 214 -0.91 -15.98 -23.42
N ILE A 215 -0.31 -14.84 -23.77
CA ILE A 215 0.11 -14.54 -25.15
C ILE A 215 1.45 -15.22 -25.45
N GLY A 216 2.42 -15.16 -24.54
CA GLY A 216 3.75 -15.72 -24.72
C GLY A 216 3.75 -17.24 -24.87
N VAL A 217 2.83 -17.94 -24.19
CA VAL A 217 2.66 -19.41 -24.36
C VAL A 217 2.20 -19.77 -25.77
N GLU A 218 1.40 -18.94 -26.45
CA GLU A 218 1.03 -19.20 -27.85
C GLU A 218 2.27 -19.18 -28.77
N ILE A 219 3.25 -18.33 -28.49
CA ILE A 219 4.51 -18.30 -29.22
C ILE A 219 5.36 -19.52 -28.86
N LYS A 220 5.48 -19.83 -27.56
CA LYS A 220 6.28 -20.95 -27.05
C LYS A 220 5.78 -22.30 -27.58
N ASP A 221 4.47 -22.55 -27.48
CA ASP A 221 3.82 -23.82 -27.86
C ASP A 221 3.55 -23.88 -29.38
N ARG A 222 3.92 -22.83 -30.14
CA ARG A 222 3.68 -22.72 -31.60
C ARG A 222 2.21 -22.78 -32.02
N THR A 223 1.30 -22.44 -31.12
CA THR A 223 -0.15 -22.44 -31.33
C THR A 223 -0.67 -21.09 -31.85
N ALA A 224 0.20 -20.08 -31.96
CA ALA A 224 -0.15 -18.73 -32.37
C ALA A 224 -0.82 -18.66 -33.77
N ARG A 225 -0.37 -19.46 -34.75
CA ARG A 225 -0.97 -19.50 -36.08
C ARG A 225 -2.38 -20.05 -36.06
N GLU A 226 -2.67 -21.08 -35.25
CA GLU A 226 -3.99 -21.65 -35.08
C GLU A 226 -4.93 -20.61 -34.45
N TRP A 227 -4.46 -19.96 -33.38
CA TRP A 227 -5.18 -18.89 -32.69
C TRP A 227 -5.54 -17.74 -33.65
N LEU A 228 -4.60 -17.28 -34.48
CA LEU A 228 -4.85 -16.25 -35.51
C LEU A 228 -5.84 -16.72 -36.59
N ARG A 229 -5.77 -17.98 -37.05
CA ARG A 229 -6.75 -18.52 -38.01
C ARG A 229 -8.17 -18.53 -37.44
N MET A 230 -8.36 -18.92 -36.16
CA MET A 230 -9.66 -18.89 -35.49
C MET A 230 -10.24 -17.48 -35.42
N SER A 231 -9.40 -16.45 -35.37
CA SER A 231 -9.79 -15.04 -35.32
C SER A 231 -9.92 -14.38 -36.70
N ASN A 232 -10.05 -15.14 -37.79
CA ASN A 232 -10.02 -14.64 -39.17
C ASN A 232 -8.78 -13.82 -39.52
N ASN A 233 -7.61 -14.18 -38.99
CA ASN A 233 -6.33 -13.47 -39.10
C ASN A 233 -6.35 -12.03 -38.59
N SER A 234 -7.36 -11.66 -37.80
CA SER A 234 -7.45 -10.35 -37.12
C SER A 234 -6.85 -10.43 -35.73
N ILE A 235 -5.73 -9.74 -35.54
CA ILE A 235 -5.07 -9.68 -34.20
C ILE A 235 -5.96 -9.03 -33.15
N TYR A 236 -6.79 -8.07 -33.52
CA TYR A 236 -7.72 -7.40 -32.58
C TYR A 236 -8.78 -8.37 -32.06
N ILE A 237 -9.37 -9.20 -32.93
CA ILE A 237 -10.34 -10.22 -32.53
C ILE A 237 -9.65 -11.31 -31.71
N ALA A 238 -8.41 -11.67 -32.07
CA ALA A 238 -7.61 -12.64 -31.34
C ALA A 238 -7.36 -12.18 -29.91
N LEU A 239 -6.83 -10.96 -29.73
CA LEU A 239 -6.55 -10.38 -28.42
C LEU A 239 -7.83 -10.16 -27.59
N ALA A 240 -8.86 -9.57 -28.19
CA ALA A 240 -10.13 -9.34 -27.50
C ALA A 240 -10.76 -10.66 -27.02
N GLY A 241 -10.86 -11.68 -27.90
CA GLY A 241 -11.42 -12.98 -27.54
C GLY A 241 -10.60 -13.74 -26.48
N LYS A 242 -9.28 -13.53 -26.47
CA LYS A 242 -8.38 -14.14 -25.50
C LYS A 242 -8.45 -13.45 -24.13
N LEU A 243 -8.41 -12.13 -24.12
CA LEU A 243 -8.31 -11.35 -22.86
C LEU A 243 -9.65 -11.08 -22.20
N LEU A 244 -10.76 -11.11 -22.92
CA LEU A 244 -12.09 -10.84 -22.34
C LEU A 244 -12.45 -11.79 -21.19
N PRO A 245 -12.24 -13.13 -21.27
CA PRO A 245 -12.43 -13.99 -20.10
C PRO A 245 -11.54 -13.63 -18.93
N HIS A 246 -10.28 -13.26 -19.17
CA HIS A 246 -9.35 -12.81 -18.13
C HIS A 246 -9.84 -11.52 -17.48
N THR A 247 -10.33 -10.55 -18.29
CA THR A 247 -10.91 -9.29 -17.79
C THR A 247 -12.06 -9.57 -16.83
N VAL A 248 -12.96 -10.47 -17.22
CA VAL A 248 -14.13 -10.83 -16.39
C VAL A 248 -13.67 -11.38 -15.05
N VAL A 249 -12.74 -12.34 -15.04
CA VAL A 249 -12.27 -12.94 -13.77
C VAL A 249 -11.56 -11.90 -12.91
N PHE A 250 -10.62 -11.13 -13.45
CA PHE A 250 -9.92 -10.11 -12.67
C PHE A 250 -10.85 -8.98 -12.20
N PHE A 251 -11.85 -8.63 -12.99
CA PHE A 251 -12.83 -7.62 -12.58
C PHE A 251 -13.74 -8.14 -11.46
N ILE A 252 -14.17 -9.41 -11.50
CA ILE A 252 -14.90 -10.05 -10.38
C ILE A 252 -14.03 -10.04 -9.12
N MET A 253 -12.74 -10.36 -9.22
CA MET A 253 -11.81 -10.27 -8.10
C MET A 253 -11.65 -8.84 -7.59
N GLY A 254 -11.65 -7.86 -8.50
CA GLY A 254 -11.63 -6.44 -8.14
C GLY A 254 -12.91 -5.96 -7.46
N ILE A 255 -14.09 -6.43 -7.90
CA ILE A 255 -15.36 -6.17 -7.23
C ILE A 255 -15.33 -6.78 -5.82
N PHE A 256 -14.93 -8.04 -5.71
CA PHE A 256 -14.81 -8.71 -4.41
C PHE A 256 -13.89 -7.93 -3.47
N TYR A 257 -12.75 -7.46 -3.95
CA TYR A 257 -11.84 -6.60 -3.20
C TYR A 257 -12.52 -5.33 -2.67
N ASN A 258 -13.22 -4.57 -3.55
CA ASN A 258 -13.92 -3.35 -3.15
C ASN A 258 -15.04 -3.62 -2.13
N VAL A 259 -15.82 -4.68 -2.34
CA VAL A 259 -16.88 -5.07 -1.41
C VAL A 259 -16.30 -5.51 -0.07
N TYR A 260 -15.19 -6.25 -0.09
CA TYR A 260 -14.53 -6.71 1.12
C TYR A 260 -13.97 -5.55 1.95
N LEU A 261 -13.26 -4.60 1.33
CA LEU A 261 -12.70 -3.46 2.07
C LEU A 261 -13.76 -2.47 2.53
N TYR A 262 -14.62 -2.03 1.62
CA TYR A 262 -15.56 -0.95 1.91
C TYR A 262 -16.87 -1.43 2.53
N GLY A 263 -17.31 -2.63 2.17
CA GLY A 263 -18.56 -3.21 2.69
C GLY A 263 -18.38 -4.01 3.97
N PHE A 264 -17.31 -4.83 4.07
CA PHE A 264 -17.12 -5.73 5.22
C PHE A 264 -16.18 -5.12 6.27
N LEU A 265 -15.02 -4.59 5.86
CA LEU A 265 -14.06 -3.96 6.79
C LEU A 265 -14.37 -2.50 7.10
N HIS A 266 -15.40 -1.92 6.48
CA HIS A 266 -15.85 -0.55 6.67
C HIS A 266 -14.74 0.51 6.51
N PHE A 267 -13.84 0.30 5.56
CA PHE A 267 -12.84 1.32 5.24
C PHE A 267 -13.51 2.59 4.69
N PRO A 268 -12.93 3.78 4.90
CA PRO A 268 -13.53 5.03 4.43
C PRO A 268 -13.69 5.02 2.90
N CYS A 269 -14.90 5.30 2.43
CA CYS A 269 -15.24 5.43 1.02
C CYS A 269 -16.31 6.52 0.85
N ASN A 270 -15.85 7.78 0.98
CA ASN A 270 -16.74 8.93 1.06
C ASN A 270 -17.50 9.23 -0.24
N SER A 271 -16.98 8.82 -1.40
CA SER A 271 -17.68 8.95 -2.70
C SER A 271 -18.62 7.79 -3.01
N GLY A 272 -18.68 6.77 -2.13
CA GLY A 272 -19.40 5.53 -2.38
C GLY A 272 -18.60 4.50 -3.19
N ILE A 273 -19.08 3.25 -3.20
CA ILE A 273 -18.35 2.10 -3.76
C ILE A 273 -18.30 2.09 -5.31
N PHE A 274 -19.31 2.66 -5.99
CA PHE A 274 -19.42 2.59 -7.45
C PHE A 274 -18.26 3.28 -8.19
N PRO A 275 -17.81 4.50 -7.81
CA PRO A 275 -16.64 5.12 -8.41
C PRO A 275 -15.38 4.26 -8.28
N MET A 276 -15.20 3.58 -7.16
CA MET A 276 -14.06 2.71 -6.92
C MET A 276 -14.10 1.41 -7.74
N ILE A 277 -15.29 0.83 -7.94
CA ILE A 277 -15.50 -0.30 -8.86
C ILE A 277 -15.15 0.11 -10.29
N PHE A 278 -15.57 1.31 -10.72
CA PHE A 278 -15.24 1.83 -12.04
C PHE A 278 -13.73 2.10 -12.20
N ALA A 279 -13.09 2.68 -11.20
CA ALA A 279 -11.64 2.87 -11.18
C ALA A 279 -10.90 1.52 -11.29
N THR A 280 -11.39 0.49 -10.59
CA THR A 280 -10.84 -0.86 -10.64
C THR A 280 -10.99 -1.48 -12.03
N LEU A 281 -12.12 -1.30 -12.69
CA LEU A 281 -12.30 -1.72 -14.09
C LEU A 281 -11.28 -1.05 -15.02
N CYS A 282 -11.10 0.27 -14.87
CA CYS A 282 -10.11 1.02 -15.64
C CYS A 282 -8.69 0.51 -15.37
N LEU A 283 -8.34 0.22 -14.11
CA LEU A 283 -7.05 -0.37 -13.76
C LEU A 283 -6.84 -1.74 -14.41
N VAL A 284 -7.84 -2.63 -14.37
CA VAL A 284 -7.77 -3.97 -14.97
C VAL A 284 -7.50 -3.87 -16.48
N LEU A 285 -8.26 -3.03 -17.18
CA LEU A 285 -8.11 -2.84 -18.63
C LEU A 285 -6.77 -2.20 -18.99
N ALA A 286 -6.36 -1.14 -18.27
CA ALA A 286 -5.07 -0.49 -18.48
C ALA A 286 -3.91 -1.47 -18.25
N SER A 287 -4.00 -2.29 -17.21
CA SER A 287 -2.99 -3.30 -16.88
C SER A 287 -2.88 -4.38 -17.96
N GLN A 288 -3.99 -4.88 -18.47
CA GLN A 288 -3.97 -5.83 -19.59
C GLN A 288 -3.35 -5.22 -20.83
N CYS A 289 -3.68 -3.98 -21.14
CA CYS A 289 -3.10 -3.26 -22.27
C CYS A 289 -1.59 -3.06 -22.12
N CYS A 290 -1.11 -2.73 -20.92
CA CYS A 290 0.33 -2.70 -20.64
C CYS A 290 0.98 -4.08 -20.83
N GLY A 291 0.33 -5.15 -20.38
CA GLY A 291 0.81 -6.53 -20.61
C GLY A 291 0.95 -6.88 -22.10
N ILE A 292 0.02 -6.42 -22.96
CA ILE A 292 0.13 -6.57 -24.41
C ILE A 292 1.36 -5.81 -24.93
N VAL A 293 1.61 -4.59 -24.44
CA VAL A 293 2.78 -3.81 -24.84
C VAL A 293 4.07 -4.52 -24.45
N MET A 294 4.14 -5.07 -23.24
CA MET A 294 5.31 -5.78 -22.72
C MET A 294 5.67 -6.98 -23.59
N ILE A 295 4.71 -7.83 -23.94
CA ILE A 295 4.95 -8.99 -24.82
C ILE A 295 5.11 -8.58 -26.29
N GLY A 296 4.51 -7.48 -26.72
CA GLY A 296 4.67 -6.95 -28.08
C GLY A 296 6.04 -6.34 -28.34
N THR A 297 6.68 -5.77 -27.31
CA THR A 297 8.04 -5.23 -27.38
C THR A 297 9.09 -6.34 -27.24
N LEU A 298 8.87 -7.29 -26.35
CA LEU A 298 9.75 -8.42 -26.04
C LEU A 298 9.03 -9.75 -26.27
N PRO A 299 8.93 -10.23 -27.52
CA PRO A 299 8.07 -11.35 -27.90
C PRO A 299 8.62 -12.72 -27.50
N THR A 300 9.27 -12.82 -26.35
CA THR A 300 9.69 -14.07 -25.74
C THR A 300 9.07 -14.20 -24.36
N LEU A 301 8.59 -15.40 -24.01
CA LEU A 301 7.91 -15.62 -22.74
C LEU A 301 8.77 -15.21 -21.53
N ARG A 302 10.05 -15.59 -21.54
CA ARG A 302 10.99 -15.29 -20.45
C ARG A 302 11.20 -13.79 -20.26
N LEU A 303 11.60 -13.08 -21.33
CA LEU A 303 11.88 -11.65 -21.27
C LEU A 303 10.61 -10.84 -20.99
N GLY A 304 9.48 -11.21 -21.59
CA GLY A 304 8.19 -10.58 -21.32
C GLY A 304 7.76 -10.68 -19.86
N LEU A 305 7.90 -11.87 -19.24
CA LEU A 305 7.59 -12.06 -17.82
C LEU A 305 8.58 -11.31 -16.91
N SER A 306 9.88 -11.33 -17.24
CA SER A 306 10.88 -10.57 -16.47
C SER A 306 10.61 -9.07 -16.53
N PHE A 307 10.24 -8.55 -17.69
CA PHE A 307 9.89 -7.13 -17.85
C PHE A 307 8.59 -6.79 -17.10
N ALA A 308 7.57 -7.65 -17.18
CA ALA A 308 6.31 -7.47 -16.47
C ALA A 308 6.50 -7.44 -14.94
N SER A 309 7.29 -8.36 -14.40
CA SER A 309 7.59 -8.41 -12.97
C SER A 309 8.39 -7.19 -12.52
N LEU A 310 9.45 -6.82 -13.25
CA LEU A 310 10.26 -5.65 -12.93
C LEU A 310 9.42 -4.37 -12.93
N TRP A 311 8.63 -4.16 -14.00
CA TRP A 311 7.77 -2.99 -14.14
C TRP A 311 6.71 -2.92 -13.03
N GLY A 312 6.11 -4.07 -12.70
CA GLY A 312 5.15 -4.17 -11.60
C GLY A 312 5.77 -3.83 -10.25
N VAL A 313 6.97 -4.34 -9.94
CA VAL A 313 7.67 -4.05 -8.66
C VAL A 313 8.08 -2.58 -8.58
N ILE A 314 8.63 -2.00 -9.64
CA ILE A 314 9.00 -0.58 -9.66
C ILE A 314 7.77 0.31 -9.43
N SER A 315 6.59 -0.09 -9.95
CA SER A 315 5.36 0.68 -9.78
C SER A 315 4.97 0.90 -8.32
N PHE A 316 5.26 -0.06 -7.42
CA PHE A 316 5.03 0.10 -5.99
C PHE A 316 5.89 1.21 -5.38
N SER A 317 7.15 1.29 -5.76
CA SER A 317 8.08 2.28 -5.18
C SER A 317 7.79 3.71 -5.67
N ILE A 318 7.29 3.86 -6.91
CA ILE A 318 7.19 5.16 -7.58
C ILE A 318 5.77 5.71 -7.64
N SER A 319 4.76 4.92 -7.24
CA SER A 319 3.35 5.35 -7.29
C SER A 319 2.99 6.48 -6.34
N GLY A 320 3.79 6.73 -5.30
CA GLY A 320 3.65 7.88 -4.40
C GLY A 320 3.13 7.56 -3.01
N PHE A 321 2.77 6.31 -2.73
CA PHE A 321 2.36 5.91 -1.38
C PHE A 321 3.55 5.59 -0.47
N SER A 322 4.65 5.04 -0.97
CA SER A 322 5.84 4.77 -0.18
C SER A 322 6.70 6.01 0.05
N PHE A 323 6.83 6.85 -0.98
CA PHE A 323 7.54 8.13 -0.93
C PHE A 323 6.76 9.19 -1.71
N PRO A 324 6.48 10.38 -1.15
CA PRO A 324 5.71 11.42 -1.81
C PRO A 324 6.36 11.86 -3.13
N VAL A 325 5.63 11.79 -4.23
CA VAL A 325 6.17 12.09 -5.56
C VAL A 325 6.66 13.53 -5.66
N MET A 326 6.01 14.48 -4.99
CA MET A 326 6.43 15.89 -4.96
C MET A 326 7.83 16.08 -4.36
N ALA A 327 8.30 15.16 -3.52
CA ALA A 327 9.63 15.17 -2.93
C ALA A 327 10.68 14.39 -3.75
N MET A 328 10.26 13.72 -4.84
CA MET A 328 11.18 13.02 -5.73
C MET A 328 11.90 13.99 -6.67
N ASN A 329 13.02 13.51 -7.25
CA ASN A 329 13.67 14.20 -8.36
C ASN A 329 12.70 14.39 -9.55
N PRO A 330 12.74 15.52 -10.28
CA PRO A 330 11.84 15.80 -11.41
C PRO A 330 11.76 14.68 -12.47
N VAL A 331 12.86 13.99 -12.73
CA VAL A 331 12.90 12.86 -13.67
C VAL A 331 12.04 11.69 -13.14
N LEU A 332 12.12 11.39 -11.84
CA LEU A 332 11.30 10.35 -11.21
C LEU A 332 9.83 10.76 -11.11
N GLN A 333 9.55 12.05 -10.91
CA GLN A 333 8.19 12.58 -10.96
C GLN A 333 7.56 12.35 -12.34
N ALA A 334 8.28 12.64 -13.41
CA ALA A 334 7.84 12.38 -14.77
C ALA A 334 7.66 10.87 -15.04
N LEU A 335 8.63 10.05 -14.62
CA LEU A 335 8.59 8.60 -14.76
C LEU A 335 7.39 7.98 -14.02
N SER A 336 7.03 8.53 -12.86
CA SER A 336 5.92 8.01 -12.06
C SER A 336 4.59 7.97 -12.81
N ASN A 337 4.39 8.89 -13.78
CA ASN A 337 3.18 8.95 -14.59
C ASN A 337 3.07 7.80 -15.62
N LEU A 338 4.12 7.02 -15.83
CA LEU A 338 4.11 5.85 -16.71
C LEU A 338 3.57 4.58 -16.05
N PHE A 339 3.08 4.66 -14.82
CA PHE A 339 2.57 3.52 -14.06
C PHE A 339 1.06 3.65 -13.79
N PRO A 340 0.23 2.70 -14.24
CA PRO A 340 -1.22 2.73 -14.01
C PRO A 340 -1.59 2.78 -12.52
N LEU A 341 -0.79 2.13 -11.65
CA LEU A 341 -1.02 2.09 -10.20
C LEU A 341 -1.02 3.48 -9.57
N ARG A 342 -0.15 4.39 -10.04
CA ARG A 342 -0.13 5.78 -9.56
C ARG A 342 -1.46 6.49 -9.80
N HIS A 343 -2.01 6.38 -11.00
CA HIS A 343 -3.28 7.03 -11.34
C HIS A 343 -4.44 6.44 -10.56
N TYR A 344 -4.45 5.12 -10.36
CA TYR A 344 -5.42 4.47 -9.49
C TYR A 344 -5.30 4.95 -8.04
N PHE A 345 -4.08 5.08 -7.50
CA PHE A 345 -3.83 5.60 -6.16
C PHE A 345 -4.35 7.04 -5.99
N LEU A 346 -4.13 7.91 -6.97
CA LEU A 346 -4.64 9.29 -6.94
C LEU A 346 -6.17 9.31 -7.00
N ILE A 347 -6.80 8.46 -7.82
CA ILE A 347 -8.26 8.31 -7.86
C ILE A 347 -8.78 7.83 -6.49
N TYR A 348 -8.11 6.88 -5.86
CA TYR A 348 -8.46 6.41 -4.52
C TYR A 348 -8.40 7.55 -3.48
N VAL A 349 -7.33 8.33 -3.47
CA VAL A 349 -7.18 9.47 -2.55
C VAL A 349 -8.29 10.50 -2.77
N ASP A 350 -8.55 10.87 -4.01
CA ASP A 350 -9.56 11.87 -4.35
C ASP A 350 -10.99 11.40 -4.01
N GLN A 351 -11.32 10.18 -4.39
CA GLN A 351 -12.70 9.70 -4.29
C GLN A 351 -12.99 9.00 -2.96
N ALA A 352 -12.21 7.98 -2.60
CA ALA A 352 -12.50 7.23 -1.39
C ALA A 352 -12.19 8.03 -0.12
N LEU A 353 -11.06 8.72 -0.06
CA LEU A 353 -10.67 9.47 1.12
C LEU A 353 -11.27 10.89 1.14
N ASN A 354 -11.09 11.68 0.08
CA ASN A 354 -11.56 13.06 0.04
C ASN A 354 -13.05 13.20 -0.29
N GLY A 355 -13.69 12.17 -0.86
CA GLY A 355 -15.10 12.22 -1.27
C GLY A 355 -15.38 13.11 -2.48
N TYR A 356 -14.35 13.44 -3.28
CA TYR A 356 -14.53 14.27 -4.46
C TYR A 356 -15.27 13.53 -5.56
N SER A 357 -16.00 14.27 -6.40
CA SER A 357 -16.69 13.71 -7.56
C SER A 357 -15.70 13.17 -8.60
N MET A 358 -16.18 12.22 -9.44
CA MET A 358 -15.36 11.66 -10.54
C MET A 358 -14.78 12.73 -11.48
N ALA A 359 -15.48 13.85 -11.62
CA ALA A 359 -15.02 14.97 -12.44
C ALA A 359 -13.71 15.59 -11.94
N TYR A 360 -13.42 15.50 -10.65
CA TYR A 360 -12.16 16.02 -10.07
C TYR A 360 -10.95 15.17 -10.47
N SER A 361 -11.13 13.86 -10.55
CA SER A 361 -10.08 12.90 -10.92
C SER A 361 -10.01 12.62 -12.43
N TRP A 362 -10.64 13.45 -13.28
CA TRP A 362 -10.75 13.21 -14.73
C TRP A 362 -9.39 12.98 -15.39
N SER A 363 -8.35 13.70 -14.98
CA SER A 363 -6.99 13.58 -15.52
C SER A 363 -6.40 12.21 -15.29
N ASN A 364 -6.65 11.61 -14.12
CA ASN A 364 -6.17 10.26 -13.77
C ASN A 364 -6.95 9.19 -14.55
N TYR A 365 -8.26 9.37 -14.76
CA TYR A 365 -9.04 8.49 -15.64
C TYR A 365 -8.58 8.59 -17.10
N MET A 366 -8.30 9.81 -17.59
CA MET A 366 -7.75 10.00 -18.94
C MET A 366 -6.39 9.32 -19.10
N ALA A 367 -5.52 9.38 -18.10
CA ALA A 367 -4.26 8.65 -18.10
C ALA A 367 -4.49 7.13 -18.23
N LEU A 368 -5.42 6.56 -17.46
CA LEU A 368 -5.77 5.14 -17.59
C LEU A 368 -6.32 4.80 -18.99
N LEU A 369 -7.11 5.67 -19.59
CA LEU A 369 -7.58 5.51 -20.98
C LEU A 369 -6.42 5.57 -21.99
N ILE A 370 -5.43 6.43 -21.77
CA ILE A 370 -4.21 6.46 -22.62
C ILE A 370 -3.48 5.13 -22.54
N PHE A 371 -3.34 4.52 -21.35
CA PHE A 371 -2.76 3.17 -21.23
C PHE A 371 -3.55 2.12 -22.03
N MET A 372 -4.89 2.24 -22.10
CA MET A 372 -5.70 1.33 -22.92
C MET A 372 -5.46 1.48 -24.41
N MET A 373 -4.96 2.63 -24.88
CA MET A 373 -4.62 2.87 -26.28
C MET A 373 -3.20 2.39 -26.66
N LEU A 374 -2.31 2.15 -25.70
CA LEU A 374 -0.92 1.76 -25.98
C LEU A 374 -0.77 0.49 -26.84
N PRO A 375 -1.62 -0.55 -26.76
CA PRO A 375 -1.49 -1.71 -27.62
C PRO A 375 -1.50 -1.41 -29.11
N PHE A 376 -2.18 -0.34 -29.55
CA PHE A 376 -2.23 0.03 -30.97
C PHE A 376 -0.82 0.30 -31.55
N SER A 377 0.13 0.76 -30.74
CA SER A 377 1.51 1.01 -31.17
C SER A 377 2.33 -0.25 -31.42
N VAL A 378 2.00 -1.37 -30.76
CA VAL A 378 2.80 -2.61 -30.82
C VAL A 378 2.09 -3.79 -31.48
N VAL A 379 0.79 -3.67 -31.77
CA VAL A 379 -0.05 -4.76 -32.27
C VAL A 379 0.46 -5.34 -33.60
N HIS A 380 0.96 -4.51 -34.50
CA HIS A 380 1.53 -4.98 -35.78
C HIS A 380 2.78 -5.84 -35.55
N ARG A 381 3.70 -5.34 -34.71
CA ARG A 381 4.93 -6.06 -34.35
C ARG A 381 4.61 -7.37 -33.62
N LEU A 382 3.61 -7.35 -32.74
CA LEU A 382 3.14 -8.55 -32.04
C LEU A 382 2.58 -9.57 -33.02
N LYS A 383 1.80 -9.15 -34.04
CA LYS A 383 1.27 -10.02 -35.06
C LYS A 383 2.38 -10.69 -35.88
N GLU A 384 3.39 -9.93 -36.28
CA GLU A 384 4.56 -10.47 -36.97
C GLU A 384 5.31 -11.48 -36.10
N ALA A 385 5.52 -11.16 -34.83
CA ALA A 385 6.14 -12.09 -33.88
C ALA A 385 5.35 -13.40 -33.75
N LEU A 386 4.02 -13.34 -33.67
CA LEU A 386 3.16 -14.52 -33.59
C LEU A 386 3.22 -15.43 -34.81
N VAL A 387 3.51 -14.86 -35.98
CA VAL A 387 3.55 -15.61 -37.26
C VAL A 387 4.95 -16.14 -37.56
N TYR A 388 6.00 -15.33 -37.37
CA TYR A 388 7.34 -15.58 -37.89
C TYR A 388 8.37 -15.96 -36.83
N TYR A 389 8.11 -15.65 -35.54
CA TYR A 389 9.12 -15.87 -34.49
C TYR A 389 9.31 -17.37 -34.23
N LYS A 390 10.56 -17.82 -34.35
CA LYS A 390 10.95 -19.15 -33.85
C LYS A 390 11.36 -18.98 -32.38
N TYR A 391 10.63 -19.63 -31.47
CA TYR A 391 11.00 -19.63 -30.05
C TYR A 391 12.37 -20.31 -29.88
N ILE A 392 13.31 -19.56 -29.37
CA ILE A 392 14.61 -20.08 -28.91
C ILE A 392 14.48 -20.15 -27.38
N PRO A 393 14.67 -21.33 -26.75
CA PRO A 393 14.48 -21.55 -25.31
C PRO A 393 15.44 -20.73 -24.44
#